data_aff9e344cd4c71ffc217cf36c42171c0
#
_entry.id   aff9e344cd4c71ffc217cf36c42171c0
#
_cell.length_a   1.000
_cell.length_b   1.000
_cell.length_c   1.000
_cell.angle_alpha   90.00
_cell.angle_beta   90.00
_cell.angle_gamma   90.00
#
_symmetry.space_group_name_H-M   'P 1'
#
loop_
_entity.id
_entity.type
_entity.pdbx_description
1 polymer ?
#
loop_
_entity_poly.entity_id
_entity_poly.type
_entity_poly.pdbx_seq_one_letter_code
_entity_poly.pdbx_strand_id
1 'polypeptide(L)'
;MARDKVSTDILWKDRKRILFLGLPWSFTRYSVSKDRFFISKGFFSVKDDEVRLYRIMDISLERSFMQRLVGVGTIKVCSGDKTMGDFEIKNIKRPRATKELLSDLVEKQRDI
;
A
#
# COMPACT_ATOMS: atom_id res chain seq x y z
N MET A 1 8.87 17.89 10.18
CA MET A 1 9.39 17.03 9.11
C MET A 1 8.80 17.44 7.79
N ALA A 2 9.64 17.51 6.80
CA ALA A 2 9.18 17.91 5.47
C ALA A 2 8.11 16.99 4.92
N ARG A 3 8.21 15.70 5.25
CA ARG A 3 7.26 14.72 4.77
C ARG A 3 5.84 14.96 5.27
N ASP A 4 5.70 15.57 6.43
CA ASP A 4 4.40 15.84 6.99
C ASP A 4 3.56 16.73 6.09
N LYS A 5 4.21 17.62 5.37
CA LYS A 5 3.50 18.53 4.48
C LYS A 5 2.96 17.82 3.25
N VAL A 6 3.65 16.79 2.82
CA VAL A 6 3.25 16.03 1.64
C VAL A 6 2.06 15.13 1.95
N SER A 7 1.95 14.69 3.19
CA SER A 7 0.97 13.69 3.57
C SER A 7 -0.29 14.28 4.19
N THR A 8 -0.62 15.53 3.86
CA THR A 8 -1.78 16.19 4.45
C THR A 8 -3.09 15.49 4.15
N ASP A 9 -3.21 14.85 3.00
CA ASP A 9 -4.46 14.24 2.55
C ASP A 9 -4.40 12.72 2.55
N ILE A 10 -3.85 12.15 3.61
CA ILE A 10 -3.77 10.70 3.72
C ILE A 10 -5.17 10.13 3.93
N LEU A 11 -5.61 9.27 3.01
CA LEU A 11 -6.92 8.65 3.04
C LEU A 11 -6.91 7.28 3.68
N TRP A 12 -5.75 6.63 3.68
CA TRP A 12 -5.60 5.29 4.24
C TRP A 12 -4.14 5.06 4.60
N LYS A 13 -3.91 4.36 5.69
CA LYS A 13 -2.56 3.93 6.07
C LYS A 13 -2.63 2.64 6.86
N ASP A 14 -1.60 1.82 6.73
CA ASP A 14 -1.48 0.59 7.48
C ASP A 14 -0.02 0.17 7.52
N ARG A 15 0.27 -0.85 8.31
CA ARG A 15 1.59 -1.45 8.39
C ARG A 15 1.53 -2.87 7.85
N LYS A 16 2.63 -3.30 7.26
CA LYS A 16 2.80 -4.71 6.93
C LYS A 16 2.85 -5.48 8.25
N ARG A 17 2.01 -6.49 8.38
CA ARG A 17 1.97 -7.30 9.59
C ARG A 17 2.75 -8.59 9.39
N ILE A 18 3.34 -9.10 10.46
CA ILE A 18 3.94 -10.42 10.40
C ILE A 18 2.81 -11.44 10.46
N LEU A 19 3.00 -12.60 9.82
CA LEU A 19 1.95 -13.61 9.79
C LEU A 19 1.73 -14.27 11.15
N PHE A 20 2.74 -14.24 11.99
CA PHE A 20 2.59 -14.79 13.33
C PHE A 20 1.66 -13.89 14.13
N LEU A 21 0.45 -14.38 14.39
CA LEU A 21 -0.60 -13.69 15.15
C LEU A 21 -1.10 -12.39 14.52
N GLY A 22 -0.70 -12.06 13.31
CA GLY A 22 -1.16 -10.84 12.63
C GLY A 22 -0.72 -9.55 13.30
N LEU A 23 0.41 -9.56 14.00
CA LEU A 23 0.89 -8.39 14.73
C LEU A 23 1.56 -7.38 13.79
N PRO A 24 1.38 -6.07 14.06
CA PRO A 24 1.95 -5.03 13.20
C PRO A 24 3.39 -4.69 13.59
N TRP A 25 4.25 -5.69 13.67
CA TRP A 25 5.62 -5.53 14.16
C TRP A 25 6.67 -5.31 13.07
N SER A 26 6.28 -5.15 11.84
CA SER A 26 7.24 -4.87 10.78
C SER A 26 7.50 -3.37 10.69
N PHE A 27 8.60 -3.02 10.02
CA PHE A 27 8.97 -1.63 9.82
C PHE A 27 8.59 -1.13 8.42
N THR A 28 7.66 -1.80 7.78
CA THR A 28 7.11 -1.38 6.49
C THR A 28 5.74 -0.76 6.71
N ARG A 29 5.58 0.46 6.24
CA ARG A 29 4.32 1.19 6.39
C ARG A 29 3.83 1.62 5.02
N TYR A 30 2.53 1.58 4.85
CA TYR A 30 1.87 1.96 3.60
C TYR A 30 0.87 3.07 3.86
N SER A 31 0.74 3.97 2.90
CA SER A 31 -0.31 4.98 2.97
C SER A 31 -0.68 5.42 1.57
N VAL A 32 -1.86 6.00 1.42
CA VAL A 32 -2.32 6.50 0.14
C VAL A 32 -3.03 7.84 0.32
N SER A 33 -2.73 8.76 -0.57
CA SER A 33 -3.46 10.02 -0.69
C SER A 33 -4.33 9.92 -1.94
N LYS A 34 -4.97 11.01 -2.31
CA LYS A 34 -5.86 11.00 -3.48
C LYS A 34 -5.12 10.77 -4.80
N ASP A 35 -3.82 11.05 -4.84
CA ASP A 35 -3.05 10.96 -6.09
C ASP A 35 -1.78 10.13 -6.01
N ARG A 36 -1.38 9.66 -4.82
CA ARG A 36 -0.13 8.93 -4.65
C ARG A 36 -0.24 7.81 -3.64
N PHE A 37 0.57 6.78 -3.84
CA PHE A 37 0.75 5.71 -2.89
C PHE A 37 2.16 5.79 -2.31
N PHE A 38 2.27 5.67 -0.99
CA PHE A 38 3.55 5.79 -0.29
C PHE A 38 3.93 4.49 0.40
N ILE A 39 5.21 4.15 0.32
CA ILE A 39 5.77 3.01 1.04
C ILE A 39 6.98 3.49 1.81
N SER A 40 6.99 3.25 3.12
CA SER A 40 8.10 3.61 3.98
C SER A 40 8.65 2.34 4.63
N LYS A 41 9.94 2.08 4.46
CA LYS A 41 10.59 0.88 4.99
C LYS A 41 11.78 1.25 5.83
N GLY A 42 11.99 0.51 6.92
CA GLY A 42 13.20 0.60 7.69
C GLY A 42 13.01 1.16 9.09
N PHE A 43 14.00 0.91 9.93
CA PHE A 43 14.01 1.37 11.32
C PHE A 43 15.16 2.34 11.56
N PHE A 44 16.39 1.86 11.43
CA PHE A 44 17.57 2.73 11.57
C PHE A 44 17.77 3.61 10.35
N SER A 45 17.56 3.03 9.18
CA SER A 45 17.66 3.76 7.93
C SER A 45 16.33 3.62 7.21
N VAL A 46 15.66 4.72 6.97
CA VAL A 46 14.31 4.72 6.40
C VAL A 46 14.35 5.07 4.93
N LYS A 47 13.71 4.23 4.12
CA LYS A 47 13.57 4.48 2.69
C LYS A 47 12.10 4.74 2.40
N ASP A 48 11.81 5.90 1.84
CA ASP A 48 10.46 6.29 1.45
C ASP A 48 10.35 6.29 -0.07
N ASP A 49 9.35 5.58 -0.57
CA ASP A 49 9.05 5.54 -2.00
C ASP A 49 7.63 6.02 -2.22
N GLU A 50 7.37 6.57 -3.38
CA GLU A 50 6.01 6.93 -3.75
C GLU A 50 5.74 6.57 -5.20
N VAL A 51 4.48 6.25 -5.48
CA VAL A 51 4.02 5.91 -6.83
C VAL A 51 2.79 6.74 -7.13
N ARG A 52 2.80 7.43 -8.26
CA ARG A 52 1.62 8.18 -8.70
C ARG A 52 0.53 7.19 -9.08
N LEU A 53 -0.68 7.43 -8.62
CA LEU A 53 -1.78 6.48 -8.84
C LEU A 53 -2.09 6.29 -10.32
N TYR A 54 -1.90 7.32 -11.15
CA TYR A 54 -2.18 7.20 -12.57
C TYR A 54 -1.23 6.21 -13.27
N ARG A 55 -0.13 5.83 -12.63
CA ARG A 55 0.81 4.85 -13.19
C ARG A 55 0.45 3.41 -12.85
N ILE A 56 -0.52 3.22 -11.99
CA ILE A 56 -0.96 1.88 -11.62
C ILE A 56 -1.86 1.33 -12.71
N MET A 57 -1.51 0.16 -13.22
CA MET A 57 -2.20 -0.45 -14.34
C MET A 57 -3.18 -1.55 -13.92
N ASP A 58 -2.81 -2.31 -12.90
CA ASP A 58 -3.63 -3.43 -12.46
C ASP A 58 -3.43 -3.70 -10.99
N ILE A 59 -4.50 -4.15 -10.35
CA ILE A 59 -4.49 -4.42 -8.90
C ILE A 59 -5.21 -5.74 -8.67
N SER A 60 -4.59 -6.64 -7.91
CA SER A 60 -5.23 -7.90 -7.56
C SER A 60 -5.02 -8.21 -6.10
N LEU A 61 -5.91 -9.03 -5.55
CA LEU A 61 -5.88 -9.41 -4.14
C LEU A 61 -5.52 -10.88 -4.04
N GLU A 62 -4.61 -11.19 -3.12
CA GLU A 62 -4.18 -12.55 -2.90
C GLU A 62 -4.18 -12.82 -1.39
N ARG A 63 -4.75 -13.93 -0.99
CA ARG A 63 -4.78 -14.33 0.41
C ARG A 63 -4.46 -15.81 0.53
N SER A 64 -3.37 -16.11 1.22
CA SER A 64 -3.03 -17.49 1.53
C SER A 64 -3.87 -17.97 2.71
N PHE A 65 -3.80 -19.27 3.00
CA PHE A 65 -4.52 -19.82 4.13
C PHE A 65 -4.09 -19.16 5.45
N MET A 66 -2.79 -19.02 5.64
CA MET A 66 -2.27 -18.39 6.87
C MET A 66 -2.70 -16.92 6.97
N GLN A 67 -2.71 -16.22 5.87
CA GLN A 67 -3.16 -14.83 5.88
C GLN A 67 -4.62 -14.73 6.28
N ARG A 68 -5.44 -15.65 5.82
CA ARG A 68 -6.86 -15.66 6.17
C ARG A 68 -7.07 -15.93 7.66
N LEU A 69 -6.22 -16.78 8.24
CA LEU A 69 -6.33 -17.09 9.67
C LEU A 69 -6.08 -15.88 10.55
N VAL A 70 -5.17 -15.01 10.16
CA VAL A 70 -4.84 -13.83 10.96
C VAL A 70 -5.51 -12.54 10.43
N GLY A 71 -6.37 -12.68 9.44
CA GLY A 71 -7.17 -11.55 8.97
C GLY A 71 -6.45 -10.54 8.10
N VAL A 72 -5.43 -10.97 7.37
CA VAL A 72 -4.68 -10.07 6.49
C VAL A 72 -4.69 -10.60 5.06
N GLY A 73 -4.16 -9.81 4.15
CA GLY A 73 -4.02 -10.20 2.75
C GLY A 73 -2.96 -9.34 2.07
N THR A 74 -2.66 -9.68 0.83
CA THR A 74 -1.66 -8.97 0.04
C THR A 74 -2.32 -8.44 -1.23
N ILE A 75 -2.06 -7.17 -1.52
CA ILE A 75 -2.52 -6.55 -2.76
C ILE A 75 -1.34 -6.46 -3.70
N LYS A 76 -1.47 -7.08 -4.87
CA LYS A 76 -0.44 -7.02 -5.90
C LYS A 76 -0.75 -5.87 -6.84
N VAL A 77 0.23 -5.02 -7.07
CA VAL A 77 0.07 -3.83 -7.89
C VAL A 77 1.01 -3.90 -9.09
N CYS A 78 0.44 -3.80 -10.27
CA CYS A 78 1.18 -3.74 -11.50
C CYS A 78 1.29 -2.27 -11.91
N SER A 79 2.50 -1.75 -12.01
CA SER A 79 2.73 -0.33 -12.17
C SER A 79 3.71 -0.04 -13.29
N GLY A 80 3.49 1.10 -13.98
CA GLY A 80 4.43 1.58 -14.98
C GLY A 80 5.49 2.50 -14.43
N ASP A 81 5.58 2.61 -13.10
CA ASP A 81 6.59 3.45 -12.47
C ASP A 81 7.98 2.88 -12.71
N LYS A 82 8.90 3.72 -13.16
CA LYS A 82 10.24 3.24 -13.52
C LYS A 82 11.06 2.77 -12.33
N THR A 83 10.85 3.40 -11.19
CA THR A 83 11.61 3.06 -9.98
C THR A 83 11.03 1.87 -9.25
N MET A 84 9.72 1.90 -9.05
CA MET A 84 9.06 0.86 -8.26
C MET A 84 8.69 -0.37 -9.07
N GLY A 85 8.28 -0.17 -10.34
CA GLY A 85 7.76 -1.28 -11.12
C GLY A 85 6.57 -1.93 -10.42
N ASP A 86 6.46 -3.24 -10.57
CA ASP A 86 5.41 -3.99 -9.87
C ASP A 86 5.81 -4.15 -8.41
N PHE A 87 4.83 -4.04 -7.51
CA PHE A 87 5.10 -4.18 -6.08
C PHE A 87 3.91 -4.80 -5.38
N GLU A 88 4.10 -5.11 -4.10
CA GLU A 88 3.07 -5.73 -3.28
C GLU A 88 2.86 -4.95 -2.00
N ILE A 89 1.58 -4.83 -1.63
CA ILE A 89 1.19 -4.28 -0.33
C ILE A 89 0.89 -5.49 0.54
N LYS A 90 1.86 -5.88 1.37
CA LYS A 90 1.85 -7.19 2.03
C LYS A 90 1.22 -7.16 3.41
N ASN A 91 0.43 -8.18 3.68
CA ASN A 91 -0.08 -8.49 5.03
C ASN A 91 -0.75 -7.31 5.71
N ILE A 92 -1.71 -6.71 5.02
CA ILE A 92 -2.49 -5.61 5.58
C ILE A 92 -3.87 -6.10 6.00
N LYS A 93 -4.46 -5.39 6.93
CA LYS A 93 -5.83 -5.69 7.35
C LYS A 93 -6.84 -5.17 6.34
N ARG A 94 -8.01 -5.81 6.33
CA ARG A 94 -9.11 -5.43 5.43
C ARG A 94 -8.64 -5.26 3.99
N PRO A 95 -7.96 -6.28 3.45
CA PRO A 95 -7.34 -6.11 2.14
C PRO A 95 -8.35 -5.86 1.01
N ARG A 96 -9.55 -6.43 1.11
CA ARG A 96 -10.57 -6.22 0.08
C ARG A 96 -11.04 -4.77 0.06
N ALA A 97 -11.31 -4.21 1.23
CA ALA A 97 -11.72 -2.81 1.31
C ALA A 97 -10.63 -1.89 0.81
N THR A 98 -9.39 -2.18 1.15
CA THR A 98 -8.24 -1.38 0.71
C THR A 98 -8.07 -1.48 -0.80
N LYS A 99 -8.24 -2.67 -1.36
CA LYS A 99 -8.15 -2.86 -2.81
C LYS A 99 -9.20 -2.03 -3.52
N GLU A 100 -10.43 -2.02 -3.00
CA GLU A 100 -11.50 -1.24 -3.61
C GLU A 100 -11.22 0.25 -3.53
N LEU A 101 -10.76 0.72 -2.38
CA LEU A 101 -10.39 2.12 -2.24
C LEU A 101 -9.32 2.51 -3.24
N LEU A 102 -8.27 1.70 -3.34
CA LEU A 102 -7.16 1.97 -4.23
C LEU A 102 -7.62 1.97 -5.69
N SER A 103 -8.46 1.02 -6.07
CA SER A 103 -9.00 0.95 -7.42
C SER A 103 -9.81 2.21 -7.77
N ASP A 104 -10.64 2.65 -6.83
CA ASP A 104 -11.45 3.85 -7.05
C ASP A 104 -10.57 5.09 -7.22
N LEU A 105 -9.53 5.21 -6.40
CA LEU A 105 -8.63 6.35 -6.49
C LEU A 105 -7.84 6.36 -7.79
N VAL A 106 -7.39 5.19 -8.23
CA VAL A 106 -6.68 5.08 -9.50
C VAL A 106 -7.57 5.49 -10.65
N GLU A 107 -8.81 5.04 -10.63
CA GLU A 107 -9.77 5.36 -11.68
C GLU A 107 -10.03 6.86 -11.74
N LYS A 108 -10.17 7.49 -10.60
CA LYS A 108 -10.38 8.94 -10.55
C LYS A 108 -9.22 9.71 -11.14
N GLN A 109 -8.00 9.26 -10.88
CA GLN A 109 -6.83 9.94 -11.41
C GLN A 109 -6.71 9.80 -12.92
N ARG A 110 -7.20 8.69 -13.47
CA ARG A 110 -7.16 8.47 -14.92
C ARG A 110 -8.22 9.26 -15.68
N ASP A 111 -9.30 9.58 -15.02
CA ASP A 111 -10.42 10.26 -15.65
C ASP A 111 -10.25 11.79 -15.72
N ILE A 112 -9.19 12.30 -15.12
CA ILE A 112 -8.93 13.75 -15.11
C ILE A 112 -8.25 14.24 -16.38
#